data_41d66dcc210e355320340f2bc9ccefce
#
_entry.id   41d66dcc210e355320340f2bc9ccefce
#
_cell.length_a   1.000
_cell.length_b   1.000
_cell.length_c   1.000
_cell.angle_alpha   90.00
_cell.angle_beta   90.00
_cell.angle_gamma   90.00
#
_symmetry.space_group_name_H-M   'P 1'
#
loop_
_entity.id
_entity.type
_entity.pdbx_description
1 polymer ?
#
loop_
_entity_poly.entity_id
_entity_poly.type
_entity_poly.pdbx_seq_one_letter_code
_entity_poly.pdbx_strand_id
1 'polypeptide(L)'
;DTEGRVRDFLREQLPGLADAPIRESRLCLYCDSFDGDFFIGRDPDRPGLAVAAGDSGHGFKFAPVLGDVVADAIEEKSSPFTERFAWRSPATRKAEEARWGMS
;
A
#
# COMPACT_ATOMS: atom_id res chain seq x y z
N ASP A 1 -15.50 -13.03 -11.95
CA ASP A 1 -15.89 -13.39 -10.58
C ASP A 1 -14.66 -13.72 -9.74
N THR A 2 -14.51 -13.01 -8.60
CA THR A 2 -13.34 -13.13 -7.73
C THR A 2 -13.26 -14.51 -7.07
N GLU A 3 -14.39 -15.08 -6.66
CA GLU A 3 -14.41 -16.41 -6.07
C GLU A 3 -13.94 -17.49 -7.06
N GLY A 4 -14.40 -17.42 -8.30
CA GLY A 4 -13.97 -18.35 -9.36
C GLY A 4 -12.45 -18.35 -9.54
N ARG A 5 -11.83 -17.17 -9.57
CA ARG A 5 -10.37 -17.01 -9.70
C ARG A 5 -9.61 -17.60 -8.51
N VAL A 6 -10.13 -17.40 -7.30
CA VAL A 6 -9.55 -18.02 -6.09
C VAL A 6 -9.65 -19.55 -6.18
N ARG A 7 -10.78 -20.07 -6.63
CA ARG A 7 -10.98 -21.52 -6.82
C ARG A 7 -10.02 -22.10 -7.86
N ASP A 8 -9.82 -21.39 -8.97
CA ASP A 8 -8.90 -21.83 -10.02
C ASP A 8 -7.46 -21.86 -9.50
N PHE A 9 -7.05 -20.82 -8.80
CA PHE A 9 -5.74 -20.79 -8.13
C PHE A 9 -5.57 -21.95 -7.13
N LEU A 10 -6.58 -22.21 -6.31
CA LEU A 10 -6.53 -23.31 -5.34
C LEU A 10 -6.44 -24.68 -6.03
N ARG A 11 -7.17 -24.90 -7.12
CA ARG A 11 -7.07 -26.16 -7.88
C ARG A 11 -5.67 -26.39 -8.41
N GLU A 12 -5.00 -25.33 -8.84
CA GLU A 12 -3.67 -25.41 -9.41
C GLU A 12 -2.58 -25.56 -8.35
N GLN A 13 -2.64 -24.75 -7.30
CA GLN A 13 -1.54 -24.59 -6.34
C GLN A 13 -1.75 -25.39 -5.04
N LEU A 14 -2.99 -25.56 -4.61
CA LEU A 14 -3.36 -26.19 -3.35
C LEU A 14 -4.62 -27.07 -3.52
N PRO A 15 -4.53 -28.14 -4.33
CA PRO A 15 -5.70 -28.94 -4.74
C PRO A 15 -6.51 -29.49 -3.55
N GLY A 16 -5.87 -29.79 -2.43
CA GLY A 16 -6.55 -30.25 -1.21
C GLY A 16 -7.50 -29.22 -0.59
N LEU A 17 -7.43 -27.95 -0.98
CA LEU A 17 -8.30 -26.87 -0.52
C LEU A 17 -9.28 -26.38 -1.59
N ALA A 18 -9.21 -26.92 -2.80
CA ALA A 18 -10.00 -26.43 -3.94
C ALA A 18 -11.50 -26.44 -3.70
N ASP A 19 -12.00 -27.47 -3.02
CA ASP A 19 -13.42 -27.67 -2.73
C ASP A 19 -13.79 -27.32 -1.27
N ALA A 20 -12.83 -26.78 -0.51
CA ALA A 20 -13.11 -26.37 0.86
C ALA A 20 -14.16 -25.24 0.91
N PRO A 21 -15.08 -25.23 1.88
CA PRO A 21 -16.09 -24.18 1.99
C PRO A 21 -15.44 -22.83 2.30
N ILE A 22 -15.82 -21.79 1.57
CA ILE A 22 -15.50 -20.41 1.93
C ILE A 22 -16.35 -20.04 3.13
N ARG A 23 -15.71 -19.77 4.25
CA ARG A 23 -16.38 -19.44 5.51
C ARG A 23 -16.85 -17.99 5.56
N GLU A 24 -16.01 -17.10 5.01
CA GLU A 24 -16.25 -15.66 5.05
C GLU A 24 -15.53 -14.98 3.90
N SER A 25 -16.14 -13.94 3.36
CA SER A 25 -15.51 -13.00 2.46
C SER A 25 -15.91 -11.58 2.83
N ARG A 26 -15.00 -10.63 2.65
CA ARG A 26 -15.28 -9.21 2.89
C ARG A 26 -14.56 -8.34 1.88
N LEU A 27 -15.19 -7.22 1.57
CA LEU A 27 -14.56 -6.16 0.80
C LEU A 27 -13.63 -5.36 1.70
N CYS A 28 -12.36 -5.22 1.29
CA CYS A 28 -11.41 -4.31 1.93
C CYS A 28 -11.21 -3.09 1.04
N LEU A 29 -11.22 -1.91 1.67
CA LEU A 29 -10.87 -0.66 1.01
C LEU A 29 -9.39 -0.36 1.29
N TYR A 30 -8.69 0.07 0.27
CA TYR A 30 -7.30 0.49 0.38
C TYR A 30 -7.18 2.01 0.26
N CYS A 31 -6.22 2.58 0.97
CA CYS A 31 -5.82 3.96 0.82
C CYS A 31 -4.66 4.02 -0.17
N ASP A 32 -5.00 4.01 -1.45
CA ASP A 32 -4.01 4.04 -2.52
C ASP A 32 -3.46 5.44 -2.72
N SER A 33 -2.15 5.57 -2.78
CA SER A 33 -1.50 6.75 -3.34
C SER A 33 -1.53 6.68 -4.88
N PHE A 34 -1.26 7.81 -5.52
CA PHE A 34 -1.31 7.89 -6.99
C PHE A 34 -0.15 7.17 -7.70
N ASP A 35 0.89 6.78 -6.99
CA ASP A 35 2.08 6.10 -7.50
C ASP A 35 2.41 4.79 -6.78
N GLY A 36 1.58 4.38 -5.81
CA GLY A 36 1.75 3.16 -5.03
C GLY A 36 2.79 3.26 -3.91
N ASP A 37 3.55 4.34 -3.81
CA ASP A 37 4.48 4.58 -2.70
C ASP A 37 3.77 5.22 -1.51
N PHE A 38 4.31 5.07 -0.31
CA PHE A 38 3.82 5.81 0.86
C PHE A 38 3.86 7.31 0.61
N PHE A 39 2.96 8.02 1.27
CA PHE A 39 2.90 9.47 1.27
C PHE A 39 3.14 9.95 2.70
N ILE A 40 4.38 10.28 3.03
CA ILE A 40 4.82 10.62 4.39
C ILE A 40 5.62 11.90 4.33
N GLY A 41 5.10 12.97 4.93
CA GLY A 41 5.78 14.24 4.91
C GLY A 41 4.98 15.36 5.56
N ARG A 42 5.63 16.51 5.71
CA ARG A 42 5.00 17.73 6.17
C ARG A 42 4.30 18.42 5.00
N ASP A 43 3.14 18.98 5.27
CA ASP A 43 2.43 19.80 4.29
C ASP A 43 3.23 21.11 4.06
N PRO A 44 3.64 21.42 2.83
CA PRO A 44 4.43 22.60 2.55
C PRO A 44 3.65 23.91 2.77
N ASP A 45 2.32 23.86 2.67
CA ASP A 45 1.46 25.04 2.74
C ASP A 45 0.82 25.24 4.14
N ARG A 46 0.93 24.22 5.01
CA ARG A 46 0.32 24.22 6.35
C ARG A 46 1.33 23.85 7.42
N PRO A 47 2.03 24.84 8.01
CA PRO A 47 2.99 24.60 9.08
C PRO A 47 2.37 23.80 10.24
N GLY A 48 3.08 22.79 10.71
CA GLY A 48 2.64 21.92 11.80
C GLY A 48 1.76 20.74 11.38
N LEU A 49 1.32 20.68 10.13
CA LEU A 49 0.62 19.52 9.59
C LEU A 49 1.61 18.54 8.94
N ALA A 50 1.53 17.28 9.34
CA ALA A 50 2.19 16.17 8.68
C ALA A 50 1.16 15.10 8.30
N VAL A 51 1.43 14.38 7.23
CA VAL A 51 0.58 13.30 6.72
C VAL A 51 1.39 12.03 6.62
N ALA A 52 0.81 10.92 7.03
CA ALA A 52 1.30 9.58 6.77
C ALA A 52 0.14 8.75 6.23
N ALA A 53 0.18 8.41 4.94
CA ALA A 53 -0.89 7.75 4.21
C ALA A 53 -0.35 6.95 3.02
N GLY A 54 -1.25 6.38 2.22
CA GLY A 54 -0.89 5.69 0.99
C GLY A 54 -0.27 4.33 1.25
N ASP A 55 -0.78 3.60 2.24
CA ASP A 55 -0.32 2.24 2.54
C ASP A 55 -0.62 1.25 1.42
N SER A 56 -1.53 1.63 0.53
CA SER A 56 -1.84 0.93 -0.72
C SER A 56 -2.07 -0.58 -0.53
N GLY A 57 -2.59 -0.99 0.63
CA GLY A 57 -2.87 -2.38 1.01
C GLY A 57 -1.64 -3.23 1.33
N HIS A 58 -0.45 -2.65 1.38
CA HIS A 58 0.79 -3.35 1.73
C HIS A 58 1.56 -2.74 2.91
N GLY A 59 1.04 -1.69 3.54
CA GLY A 59 1.71 -0.96 4.61
C GLY A 59 1.96 -1.78 5.87
N PHE A 60 1.10 -2.74 6.19
CA PHE A 60 1.17 -3.50 7.44
C PHE A 60 2.53 -4.21 7.64
N LYS A 61 3.07 -4.80 6.60
CA LYS A 61 4.38 -5.48 6.67
C LYS A 61 5.56 -4.53 6.97
N PHE A 62 5.38 -3.24 6.76
CA PHE A 62 6.38 -2.21 7.05
C PHE A 62 6.16 -1.52 8.39
N ALA A 63 5.10 -1.85 9.14
CA ALA A 63 4.78 -1.24 10.42
C ALA A 63 5.97 -1.12 11.39
N PRO A 64 6.87 -2.11 11.51
CA PRO A 64 8.01 -2.01 12.42
C PRO A 64 8.98 -0.86 12.12
N VAL A 65 9.02 -0.38 10.88
CA VAL A 65 9.96 0.67 10.45
C VAL A 65 9.27 1.99 10.10
N LEU A 66 7.95 1.98 9.88
CA LEU A 66 7.22 3.19 9.50
C LEU A 66 7.22 4.27 10.58
N GLY A 67 7.25 3.88 11.86
CA GLY A 67 7.34 4.83 12.97
C GLY A 67 8.57 5.72 12.88
N ASP A 68 9.72 5.13 12.60
CA ASP A 68 10.97 5.88 12.46
C ASP A 68 10.94 6.80 11.23
N VAL A 69 10.41 6.30 10.10
CA VAL A 69 10.28 7.11 8.86
C VAL A 69 9.35 8.30 9.07
N VAL A 70 8.24 8.11 9.78
CA VAL A 70 7.31 9.20 10.13
C VAL A 70 7.97 10.22 11.06
N ALA A 71 8.68 9.74 12.08
CA ALA A 71 9.41 10.61 13.02
C ALA A 71 10.48 11.43 12.28
N ASP A 72 11.27 10.80 11.42
CA ASP A 72 12.29 11.48 10.63
C ASP A 72 11.69 12.53 9.70
N ALA A 73 10.54 12.23 9.06
CA ALA A 73 9.83 13.20 8.23
C ALA A 73 9.31 14.40 9.01
N ILE A 74 8.80 14.18 10.24
CA ILE A 74 8.32 15.26 11.13
C ILE A 74 9.49 16.11 11.63
N GLU A 75 10.60 15.49 11.96
CA GLU A 75 11.82 16.13 12.44
C GLU A 75 12.69 16.74 11.32
N GLU A 76 12.25 16.63 10.06
CA GLU A 76 12.95 17.13 8.87
C GLU A 76 14.35 16.51 8.67
N LYS A 77 14.53 15.27 9.12
CA LYS A 77 15.75 14.51 8.87
C LYS A 77 15.74 13.96 7.45
N SER A 78 16.85 14.14 6.75
CA SER A 78 17.03 13.60 5.40
C SER A 78 17.40 12.12 5.46
N SER A 79 16.68 11.31 4.69
CA SER A 79 17.00 9.92 4.44
C SER A 79 16.44 9.51 3.07
N PRO A 80 16.90 8.40 2.47
CA PRO A 80 16.32 7.91 1.23
C PRO A 80 14.81 7.66 1.31
N PHE A 81 14.30 7.33 2.48
CA PHE A 81 12.87 7.08 2.71
C PHE A 81 12.08 8.39 2.84
N THR A 82 12.59 9.37 3.59
CA THR A 82 11.93 10.66 3.71
C THR A 82 11.90 11.41 2.38
N GLU A 83 12.94 11.30 1.56
CA GLU A 83 12.98 11.88 0.21
C GLU A 83 12.00 11.17 -0.73
N ARG A 84 11.95 9.82 -0.71
CA ARG A 84 11.08 9.03 -1.57
C ARG A 84 9.60 9.26 -1.28
N PHE A 85 9.24 9.35 -0.01
CA PHE A 85 7.84 9.43 0.44
C PHE A 85 7.35 10.86 0.67
N ALA A 86 8.21 11.85 0.45
CA ALA A 86 7.91 13.25 0.63
C ALA A 86 6.68 13.73 -0.15
N TRP A 87 6.24 14.91 0.18
CA TRP A 87 5.18 15.62 -0.53
C TRP A 87 5.52 15.75 -2.01
N ARG A 88 4.63 15.31 -2.88
CA ARG A 88 4.88 15.25 -4.32
C ARG A 88 3.61 15.45 -5.14
N SER A 89 3.79 15.83 -6.41
CA SER A 89 2.69 16.08 -7.32
C SER A 89 2.11 14.80 -7.94
N PRO A 90 0.79 14.73 -8.17
CA PRO A 90 0.14 13.65 -8.92
C PRO A 90 0.60 13.48 -10.37
N ALA A 91 1.38 14.43 -10.91
CA ALA A 91 1.90 14.35 -12.28
C ALA A 91 2.83 13.14 -12.54
N THR A 92 3.35 12.51 -11.48
CA THR A 92 4.21 11.32 -11.54
C THR A 92 3.46 10.01 -11.32
N ARG A 93 2.21 9.91 -11.78
CA ARG A 93 1.39 8.72 -11.56
C ARG A 93 2.03 7.48 -12.19
N LYS A 94 2.36 6.50 -11.35
CA LYS A 94 2.69 5.13 -11.79
C LYS A 94 1.48 4.25 -11.54
N ALA A 95 1.16 3.39 -12.50
CA ALA A 95 0.24 2.30 -12.25
C ALA A 95 0.90 1.31 -11.28
N GLU A 96 0.21 0.88 -10.25
CA GLU A 96 0.69 -0.18 -9.37
C GLU A 96 0.48 -1.53 -10.06
N GLU A 97 1.49 -1.96 -10.79
CA GLU A 97 1.46 -3.20 -11.58
C GLU A 97 1.27 -4.45 -10.70
N ALA A 98 1.72 -4.41 -9.45
CA ALA A 98 1.67 -5.57 -8.55
C ALA A 98 0.24 -6.03 -8.19
N ARG A 99 -0.76 -5.14 -8.26
CA ARG A 99 -2.17 -5.49 -8.01
C ARG A 99 -2.96 -5.77 -9.29
N TRP A 100 -2.55 -5.17 -10.38
CA TRP A 100 -3.26 -5.19 -11.65
C TRP A 100 -2.53 -5.98 -12.73
N GLY A 101 -1.36 -6.52 -12.42
CA GLY A 101 -0.55 -7.36 -13.30
C GLY A 101 -1.24 -8.63 -13.71
N MET A 102 -2.31 -8.44 -14.44
CA MET A 102 -3.05 -9.47 -15.15
C MET A 102 -3.25 -8.99 -16.58
N SER A 103 -2.22 -9.18 -17.31
CA SER A 103 -2.33 -9.36 -18.76
C SER A 103 -2.83 -10.77 -19.05
#